data_d12512bbed587dc6a627e7c891d362ef
#
_entry.id   d12512bbed587dc6a627e7c891d362ef
#
_cell.length_a   1.000
_cell.length_b   1.000
_cell.length_c   1.000
_cell.angle_alpha   90.00
_cell.angle_beta   90.00
_cell.angle_gamma   90.00
#
_symmetry.space_group_name_H-M   'P 1'
#
loop_
_entity.id
_entity.type
_entity.pdbx_description
1 polymer ?
#
loop_
_entity_poly.entity_id
_entity_poly.type
_entity_poly.pdbx_seq_one_letter_code
_entity_poly.pdbx_strand_id
1 'polypeptide(L)'
;VDMPFMSYQTSVSDAVRNAGRIMKETNCQAVKLEGGAVYADRIKAIVEAGIPVVAHIGLTPQSVNMLGGYKVQGKTVEAAQHLIDDAKAVAEAGAFAITLECVPAALAKKVTESVPALTIGIGAGNGCDGQVLVYQDMLGYTDGFTPKFVKKYANLHEVMLEAFKQYKAECENRTF
;
A
#
# COMPACT_ATOMS: atom_id res chain seq x y z
N VAL A 1 -0.91 -4.96 9.46
CA VAL A 1 -1.09 -6.10 8.53
C VAL A 1 -2.14 -5.76 7.49
N ASP A 2 -1.88 -6.07 6.21
CA ASP A 2 -2.87 -5.91 5.16
C ASP A 2 -3.96 -6.99 5.27
N MET A 3 -5.22 -6.53 5.22
CA MET A 3 -6.35 -7.46 5.14
C MET A 3 -6.38 -8.10 3.74
N PRO A 4 -6.45 -9.44 3.64
CA PRO A 4 -6.46 -10.12 2.35
C PRO A 4 -7.68 -9.73 1.49
N PHE A 5 -7.52 -9.85 0.16
CA PHE A 5 -8.62 -9.71 -0.77
C PHE A 5 -9.80 -10.61 -0.38
N MET A 6 -11.01 -10.10 -0.46
CA MET A 6 -12.27 -10.73 -0.06
C MET A 6 -12.45 -10.96 1.44
N SER A 7 -11.57 -10.46 2.29
CA SER A 7 -11.75 -10.56 3.75
C SER A 7 -12.57 -9.41 4.36
N TYR A 8 -12.77 -8.31 3.61
CA TYR A 8 -13.55 -7.13 4.05
C TYR A 8 -14.57 -6.65 3.02
N GLN A 9 -14.43 -7.06 1.75
CA GLN A 9 -15.33 -6.62 0.67
C GLN A 9 -16.72 -7.20 0.78
N THR A 10 -16.87 -8.39 1.34
CA THR A 10 -18.11 -9.18 1.36
C THR A 10 -19.17 -8.56 2.26
N SER A 11 -18.83 -8.20 3.49
CA SER A 11 -19.74 -7.59 4.46
C SER A 11 -19.00 -6.86 5.57
N VAL A 12 -19.68 -5.96 6.28
CA VAL A 12 -19.17 -5.30 7.48
C VAL A 12 -18.84 -6.33 8.57
N SER A 13 -19.69 -7.34 8.75
CA SER A 13 -19.46 -8.41 9.75
C SER A 13 -18.20 -9.21 9.46
N ASP A 14 -17.93 -9.54 8.18
CA ASP A 14 -16.71 -10.24 7.80
C ASP A 14 -15.48 -9.36 7.97
N ALA A 15 -15.57 -8.06 7.65
CA ALA A 15 -14.49 -7.12 7.86
C ALA A 15 -14.06 -7.05 9.34
N VAL A 16 -15.00 -6.89 10.26
CA VAL A 16 -14.73 -6.86 11.71
C VAL A 16 -14.20 -8.21 12.20
N ARG A 17 -14.80 -9.33 11.77
CA ARG A 17 -14.37 -10.68 12.18
C ARG A 17 -12.93 -10.96 11.71
N ASN A 18 -12.60 -10.65 10.47
CA ASN A 18 -11.30 -10.92 9.90
C ASN A 18 -10.22 -9.97 10.45
N ALA A 19 -10.54 -8.68 10.67
CA ALA A 19 -9.66 -7.75 11.38
C ALA A 19 -9.38 -8.26 12.81
N GLY A 20 -10.40 -8.69 13.53
CA GLY A 20 -10.27 -9.26 14.88
C GLY A 20 -9.44 -10.54 14.92
N ARG A 21 -9.51 -11.39 13.89
CA ARG A 21 -8.64 -12.56 13.75
C ARG A 21 -7.17 -12.15 13.61
N ILE A 22 -6.88 -11.20 12.71
CA ILE A 22 -5.52 -10.69 12.51
C ILE A 22 -4.95 -10.18 13.82
N MET A 23 -5.70 -9.36 14.57
CA MET A 23 -5.24 -8.82 15.86
C MET A 23 -4.98 -9.90 16.91
N LYS A 24 -5.77 -10.98 16.93
CA LYS A 24 -5.62 -12.08 17.92
C LYS A 24 -4.54 -13.08 17.52
N GLU A 25 -4.34 -13.31 16.23
CA GLU A 25 -3.46 -14.36 15.70
C GLU A 25 -2.06 -13.84 15.36
N THR A 26 -1.83 -12.53 15.41
CA THR A 26 -0.55 -11.89 15.10
C THR A 26 -0.14 -10.88 16.17
N ASN A 27 1.08 -10.34 16.06
CA ASN A 27 1.58 -9.26 16.92
C ASN A 27 1.37 -7.86 16.30
N CYS A 28 0.45 -7.71 15.35
CA CYS A 28 0.21 -6.40 14.73
C CYS A 28 -0.58 -5.47 15.67
N GLN A 29 -0.42 -4.16 15.46
CA GLN A 29 -1.11 -3.11 16.21
C GLN A 29 -2.21 -2.44 15.40
N ALA A 30 -2.28 -2.69 14.09
CA ALA A 30 -3.27 -2.12 13.19
C ALA A 30 -3.48 -3.02 11.97
N VAL A 31 -4.62 -2.85 11.31
CA VAL A 31 -4.89 -3.46 10.00
C VAL A 31 -4.89 -2.40 8.90
N LYS A 32 -4.57 -2.80 7.67
CA LYS A 32 -4.73 -1.96 6.49
C LYS A 32 -5.71 -2.60 5.51
N LEU A 33 -6.54 -1.81 4.88
CA LEU A 33 -7.44 -2.24 3.81
C LEU A 33 -7.49 -1.22 2.67
N GLU A 34 -7.75 -1.72 1.47
CA GLU A 34 -7.74 -0.95 0.24
C GLU A 34 -9.15 -0.52 -0.18
N GLY A 35 -9.26 0.72 -0.64
CA GLY A 35 -10.46 1.35 -1.14
C GLY A 35 -10.86 2.59 -0.37
N GLY A 36 -11.66 3.44 -1.02
CA GLY A 36 -12.11 4.74 -0.51
C GLY A 36 -13.48 4.68 0.17
N ALA A 37 -14.34 5.64 -0.16
CA ALA A 37 -15.67 5.83 0.41
C ALA A 37 -16.54 4.57 0.38
N VAL A 38 -16.37 3.70 -0.61
CA VAL A 38 -17.12 2.44 -0.75
C VAL A 38 -16.91 1.47 0.43
N TYR A 39 -15.82 1.61 1.17
CA TYR A 39 -15.50 0.78 2.35
C TYR A 39 -15.45 1.59 3.65
N ALA A 40 -15.91 2.83 3.66
CA ALA A 40 -15.92 3.68 4.85
C ALA A 40 -16.71 3.05 6.02
N ASP A 41 -17.83 2.37 5.73
CA ASP A 41 -18.61 1.65 6.73
C ASP A 41 -17.88 0.47 7.37
N ARG A 42 -17.01 -0.24 6.60
CA ARG A 42 -16.14 -1.31 7.11
C ARG A 42 -15.05 -0.72 8.01
N ILE A 43 -14.42 0.36 7.57
CA ILE A 43 -13.40 1.09 8.36
C ILE A 43 -14.01 1.52 9.69
N LYS A 44 -15.16 2.18 9.65
CA LYS A 44 -15.88 2.63 10.84
C LYS A 44 -16.16 1.48 11.80
N ALA A 45 -16.71 0.38 11.32
CA ALA A 45 -17.05 -0.77 12.17
C ALA A 45 -15.81 -1.43 12.80
N ILE A 46 -14.69 -1.52 12.07
CA ILE A 46 -13.43 -2.05 12.59
C ILE A 46 -12.86 -1.10 13.67
N VAL A 47 -12.90 0.22 13.44
CA VAL A 47 -12.45 1.23 14.41
C VAL A 47 -13.33 1.22 15.67
N GLU A 48 -14.66 1.12 15.53
CA GLU A 48 -15.61 1.00 16.65
C GLU A 48 -15.39 -0.29 17.46
N ALA A 49 -14.85 -1.34 16.83
CA ALA A 49 -14.41 -2.56 17.53
C ALA A 49 -13.07 -2.40 18.27
N GLY A 50 -12.46 -1.22 18.27
CA GLY A 50 -11.21 -0.93 18.95
C GLY A 50 -9.94 -1.27 18.17
N ILE A 51 -10.03 -1.49 16.86
CA ILE A 51 -8.90 -1.87 16.01
C ILE A 51 -8.46 -0.65 15.16
N PRO A 52 -7.21 -0.17 15.28
CA PRO A 52 -6.70 0.90 14.45
C PRO A 52 -6.63 0.52 12.96
N VAL A 53 -7.05 1.44 12.08
CA VAL A 53 -7.12 1.18 10.63
C VAL A 53 -6.26 2.17 9.85
N VAL A 54 -5.48 1.65 8.92
CA VAL A 54 -4.85 2.39 7.82
C VAL A 54 -5.71 2.17 6.57
N ALA A 55 -6.18 3.23 5.95
CA ALA A 55 -6.82 3.16 4.65
C ALA A 55 -5.79 3.20 3.52
N HIS A 56 -6.13 2.69 2.34
CA HIS A 56 -5.26 2.76 1.16
C HIS A 56 -6.09 3.14 -0.07
N ILE A 57 -5.77 4.27 -0.67
CA ILE A 57 -6.45 4.84 -1.83
C ILE A 57 -5.45 5.21 -2.95
N GLY A 58 -5.96 5.54 -4.10
CA GLY A 58 -5.19 5.72 -5.33
C GLY A 58 -5.12 4.41 -6.10
N LEU A 59 -3.92 3.98 -6.47
CA LEU A 59 -3.74 2.62 -6.98
C LEU A 59 -3.89 1.65 -5.81
N THR A 60 -4.83 0.73 -5.94
CA THR A 60 -5.08 -0.34 -4.99
C THR A 60 -4.74 -1.68 -5.64
N PRO A 61 -3.61 -2.32 -5.29
CA PRO A 61 -3.15 -3.55 -5.93
C PRO A 61 -4.17 -4.68 -5.94
N GLN A 62 -4.99 -4.81 -4.90
CA GLN A 62 -6.06 -5.82 -4.85
C GLN A 62 -7.14 -5.59 -5.92
N SER A 63 -7.29 -4.37 -6.40
CA SER A 63 -8.26 -3.98 -7.44
C SER A 63 -7.60 -3.77 -8.81
N VAL A 64 -6.36 -4.21 -9.02
CA VAL A 64 -5.55 -3.94 -10.23
C VAL A 64 -6.26 -4.35 -11.53
N ASN A 65 -7.01 -5.44 -11.51
CA ASN A 65 -7.76 -5.91 -12.68
C ASN A 65 -8.89 -4.94 -13.05
N MET A 66 -9.62 -4.42 -12.06
CA MET A 66 -10.68 -3.43 -12.25
C MET A 66 -10.10 -2.08 -12.73
N LEU A 67 -8.92 -1.71 -12.23
CA LEU A 67 -8.22 -0.48 -12.63
C LEU A 67 -7.54 -0.59 -14.02
N GLY A 68 -7.52 -1.77 -14.60
CA GLY A 68 -6.91 -2.04 -15.92
C GLY A 68 -5.38 -1.97 -15.87
N GLY A 69 -4.77 -2.38 -14.76
CA GLY A 69 -3.34 -2.46 -14.55
C GLY A 69 -2.78 -1.40 -13.58
N TYR A 70 -1.47 -1.42 -13.40
CA TYR A 70 -0.73 -0.49 -12.53
C TYR A 70 -0.62 0.91 -13.19
N LYS A 71 -1.65 1.74 -12.98
CA LYS A 71 -1.76 3.07 -13.59
C LYS A 71 -1.87 4.15 -12.52
N VAL A 72 -1.31 5.33 -12.84
CA VAL A 72 -1.48 6.52 -11.99
C VAL A 72 -2.96 6.89 -11.93
N GLN A 73 -3.48 7.06 -10.73
CA GLN A 73 -4.86 7.41 -10.41
C GLN A 73 -5.02 8.93 -10.22
N GLY A 74 -6.24 9.46 -10.39
CA GLY A 74 -6.51 10.89 -10.14
C GLY A 74 -5.96 11.85 -11.19
N LYS A 75 -5.86 11.43 -12.48
CA LYS A 75 -5.30 12.26 -13.55
C LYS A 75 -6.27 13.29 -14.13
N THR A 76 -7.58 13.06 -14.06
CA THR A 76 -8.59 14.04 -14.49
C THR A 76 -9.12 14.82 -13.29
N VAL A 77 -9.79 15.95 -13.54
CA VAL A 77 -10.37 16.76 -12.47
C VAL A 77 -11.38 15.96 -11.64
N GLU A 78 -12.21 15.20 -12.33
CA GLU A 78 -13.25 14.36 -11.71
C GLU A 78 -12.61 13.24 -10.85
N ALA A 79 -11.61 12.55 -11.41
CA ALA A 79 -10.90 11.50 -10.68
C ALA A 79 -10.08 12.05 -9.50
N ALA A 80 -9.53 13.25 -9.63
CA ALA A 80 -8.85 13.93 -8.53
C ALA A 80 -9.82 14.33 -7.41
N GLN A 81 -10.99 14.86 -7.76
CA GLN A 81 -12.02 15.19 -6.76
C GLN A 81 -12.52 13.93 -6.05
N HIS A 82 -12.77 12.86 -6.80
CA HIS A 82 -13.18 11.57 -6.22
C HIS A 82 -12.14 11.05 -5.20
N LEU A 83 -10.84 11.18 -5.51
CA LEU A 83 -9.79 10.75 -4.58
C LEU A 83 -9.74 11.59 -3.29
N ILE A 84 -10.02 12.90 -3.40
CA ILE A 84 -10.13 13.79 -2.23
C ILE A 84 -11.34 13.40 -1.39
N ASP A 85 -12.48 13.08 -2.02
CA ASP A 85 -13.69 12.66 -1.33
C ASP A 85 -13.50 11.29 -0.66
N ASP A 86 -12.83 10.37 -1.32
CA ASP A 86 -12.40 9.09 -0.74
C ASP A 86 -11.55 9.30 0.52
N ALA A 87 -10.53 10.16 0.44
CA ALA A 87 -9.65 10.45 1.57
C ALA A 87 -10.42 11.01 2.78
N LYS A 88 -11.36 11.93 2.53
CA LYS A 88 -12.23 12.48 3.58
C LYS A 88 -13.11 11.42 4.19
N ALA A 89 -13.76 10.60 3.36
CA ALA A 89 -14.66 9.56 3.82
C ALA A 89 -13.96 8.53 4.72
N VAL A 90 -12.75 8.09 4.35
CA VAL A 90 -12.01 7.12 5.17
C VAL A 90 -11.45 7.76 6.45
N ALA A 91 -11.05 9.04 6.42
CA ALA A 91 -10.63 9.76 7.62
C ALA A 91 -11.81 9.98 8.59
N GLU A 92 -12.98 10.38 8.09
CA GLU A 92 -14.22 10.52 8.87
C GLU A 92 -14.67 9.17 9.46
N ALA A 93 -14.44 8.07 8.77
CA ALA A 93 -14.68 6.72 9.27
C ALA A 93 -13.73 6.30 10.40
N GLY A 94 -12.67 7.07 10.69
CA GLY A 94 -11.73 6.85 11.78
C GLY A 94 -10.40 6.22 11.38
N ALA A 95 -10.06 6.13 10.09
CA ALA A 95 -8.71 5.75 9.68
C ALA A 95 -7.69 6.77 10.24
N PHE A 96 -6.69 6.30 10.98
CA PHE A 96 -5.68 7.18 11.56
C PHE A 96 -4.58 7.55 10.55
N ALA A 97 -4.41 6.74 9.49
CA ALA A 97 -3.48 6.99 8.41
C ALA A 97 -4.07 6.54 7.08
N ILE A 98 -3.60 7.15 5.99
CA ILE A 98 -4.03 6.89 4.61
C ILE A 98 -2.80 6.68 3.73
N THR A 99 -2.67 5.53 3.12
CA THR A 99 -1.68 5.29 2.07
C THR A 99 -2.20 5.89 0.75
N LEU A 100 -1.38 6.70 0.10
CA LEU A 100 -1.61 7.29 -1.23
C LEU A 100 -0.65 6.65 -2.23
N GLU A 101 -1.15 5.78 -3.10
CA GLU A 101 -0.32 5.07 -4.06
C GLU A 101 -0.55 5.55 -5.49
N CYS A 102 0.55 5.83 -6.22
CA CYS A 102 0.55 6.16 -7.64
C CYS A 102 -0.47 7.25 -8.00
N VAL A 103 -0.39 8.41 -7.32
CA VAL A 103 -1.19 9.61 -7.59
C VAL A 103 -0.28 10.79 -7.94
N PRO A 104 -0.75 11.79 -8.72
CA PRO A 104 0.04 12.99 -9.00
C PRO A 104 0.47 13.71 -7.71
N ALA A 105 1.73 14.16 -7.64
CA ALA A 105 2.29 14.78 -6.43
C ALA A 105 1.49 15.99 -5.93
N ALA A 106 1.00 16.83 -6.83
CA ALA A 106 0.15 17.98 -6.47
C ALA A 106 -1.19 17.55 -5.85
N LEU A 107 -1.77 16.44 -6.33
CA LEU A 107 -3.00 15.88 -5.78
C LEU A 107 -2.74 15.27 -4.39
N ALA A 108 -1.65 14.51 -4.24
CA ALA A 108 -1.27 13.93 -2.94
C ALA A 108 -1.08 15.00 -1.88
N LYS A 109 -0.38 16.10 -2.19
CA LYS A 109 -0.23 17.24 -1.31
C LYS A 109 -1.60 17.83 -0.93
N LYS A 110 -2.50 18.03 -1.90
CA LYS A 110 -3.83 18.58 -1.63
C LYS A 110 -4.68 17.63 -0.75
N VAL A 111 -4.56 16.32 -0.93
CA VAL A 111 -5.19 15.33 -0.05
C VAL A 111 -4.65 15.46 1.37
N THR A 112 -3.32 15.49 1.54
CA THR A 112 -2.65 15.65 2.84
C THR A 112 -3.15 16.90 3.58
N GLU A 113 -3.30 18.03 2.88
CA GLU A 113 -3.80 19.27 3.44
C GLU A 113 -5.31 19.26 3.78
N SER A 114 -6.07 18.27 3.27
CA SER A 114 -7.53 18.23 3.38
C SER A 114 -8.07 17.25 4.42
N VAL A 115 -7.22 16.44 5.05
CA VAL A 115 -7.62 15.42 6.03
C VAL A 115 -6.78 15.51 7.31
N PRO A 116 -7.33 15.15 8.47
CA PRO A 116 -6.57 15.11 9.74
C PRO A 116 -5.76 13.83 9.90
N ALA A 117 -6.02 12.78 9.09
CA ALA A 117 -5.30 11.51 9.13
C ALA A 117 -3.90 11.68 8.52
N LEU A 118 -2.91 10.98 9.06
CA LEU A 118 -1.56 10.96 8.51
C LEU A 118 -1.56 10.36 7.10
N THR A 119 -0.83 10.98 6.17
CA THR A 119 -0.70 10.45 4.80
C THR A 119 0.67 9.82 4.57
N ILE A 120 0.67 8.65 3.94
CA ILE A 120 1.88 7.89 3.61
C ILE A 120 1.92 7.69 2.09
N GLY A 121 2.86 8.34 1.42
CA GLY A 121 2.98 8.30 -0.04
C GLY A 121 3.84 7.13 -0.54
N ILE A 122 3.41 6.53 -1.65
CA ILE A 122 4.22 5.66 -2.48
C ILE A 122 3.94 5.96 -3.95
N GLY A 123 4.93 6.50 -4.67
CA GLY A 123 4.71 7.02 -6.02
C GLY A 123 3.74 8.21 -6.05
N ALA A 124 3.70 9.00 -4.97
CA ALA A 124 2.79 10.14 -4.78
C ALA A 124 3.53 11.48 -4.60
N GLY A 125 4.84 11.52 -4.87
CA GLY A 125 5.68 12.69 -4.60
C GLY A 125 6.00 12.84 -3.12
N ASN A 126 6.57 13.97 -2.74
CA ASN A 126 7.09 14.25 -1.39
C ASN A 126 6.16 15.12 -0.52
N GLY A 127 4.91 15.30 -0.93
CA GLY A 127 3.94 16.16 -0.24
C GLY A 127 3.09 15.46 0.82
N CYS A 128 3.35 14.18 1.12
CA CYS A 128 2.72 13.42 2.19
C CYS A 128 3.51 13.53 3.50
N ASP A 129 2.88 13.23 4.64
CA ASP A 129 3.52 13.24 5.97
C ASP A 129 4.63 12.20 6.12
N GLY A 130 4.47 11.05 5.44
CA GLY A 130 5.44 9.97 5.41
C GLY A 130 5.58 9.33 4.03
N GLN A 131 6.57 8.45 3.90
CA GLN A 131 6.85 7.71 2.67
C GLN A 131 7.04 6.23 2.98
N VAL A 132 6.59 5.37 2.08
CA VAL A 132 6.89 3.95 2.09
C VAL A 132 7.44 3.53 0.73
N LEU A 133 8.31 2.55 0.72
CA LEU A 133 8.80 1.90 -0.48
C LEU A 133 8.99 0.41 -0.20
N VAL A 134 8.57 -0.42 -1.15
CA VAL A 134 8.76 -1.86 -1.08
C VAL A 134 10.27 -2.17 -1.00
N TYR A 135 10.70 -2.91 0.01
CA TYR A 135 12.14 -3.13 0.26
C TYR A 135 12.84 -3.86 -0.89
N GLN A 136 12.13 -4.73 -1.61
CA GLN A 136 12.66 -5.40 -2.80
C GLN A 136 12.99 -4.39 -3.91
N ASP A 137 12.15 -3.38 -4.09
CA ASP A 137 12.38 -2.30 -5.03
C ASP A 137 13.53 -1.40 -4.56
N MET A 138 13.48 -0.98 -3.29
CA MET A 138 14.47 -0.09 -2.68
C MET A 138 15.88 -0.69 -2.72
N LEU A 139 16.01 -2.00 -2.51
CA LEU A 139 17.30 -2.70 -2.47
C LEU A 139 17.70 -3.30 -3.82
N GLY A 140 16.87 -3.15 -4.86
CA GLY A 140 17.15 -3.76 -6.16
C GLY A 140 17.26 -5.29 -6.09
N TYR A 141 16.35 -5.92 -5.32
CA TYR A 141 16.36 -7.37 -5.10
C TYR A 141 15.98 -8.15 -6.35
N THR A 142 15.02 -7.62 -7.14
CA THR A 142 14.52 -8.26 -8.35
C THR A 142 15.09 -7.63 -9.61
N ASP A 143 15.28 -8.45 -10.64
CA ASP A 143 15.51 -7.99 -12.01
C ASP A 143 14.17 -7.77 -12.71
N GLY A 144 14.10 -6.80 -13.64
CA GLY A 144 12.94 -6.54 -14.44
C GLY A 144 12.36 -5.13 -14.29
N PHE A 145 11.03 -5.01 -14.43
CA PHE A 145 10.35 -3.72 -14.41
C PHE A 145 10.51 -3.02 -13.06
N THR A 146 11.02 -1.79 -13.12
CA THR A 146 11.12 -0.91 -11.95
C THR A 146 10.22 0.31 -12.19
N PRO A 147 9.24 0.58 -11.30
CA PRO A 147 8.41 1.78 -11.40
C PRO A 147 9.24 3.06 -11.42
N LYS A 148 8.83 4.07 -12.17
CA LYS A 148 9.59 5.33 -12.33
C LYS A 148 9.83 6.09 -11.03
N PHE A 149 8.99 5.90 -10.02
CA PHE A 149 9.13 6.55 -8.71
C PHE A 149 10.11 5.84 -7.78
N VAL A 150 10.55 4.64 -8.12
CA VAL A 150 11.46 3.85 -7.30
C VAL A 150 12.89 4.36 -7.45
N LYS A 151 13.48 4.75 -6.34
CA LYS A 151 14.92 4.95 -6.22
C LYS A 151 15.53 3.71 -5.61
N LYS A 152 16.43 3.04 -6.35
CA LYS A 152 17.24 1.94 -5.81
C LYS A 152 18.39 2.50 -4.98
N TYR A 153 18.56 2.00 -3.76
CA TYR A 153 19.66 2.36 -2.85
C TYR A 153 20.77 1.30 -2.84
N ALA A 154 20.48 0.12 -3.40
CA ALA A 154 21.43 -0.98 -3.59
C ALA A 154 21.05 -1.76 -4.86
N ASN A 155 21.90 -2.71 -5.28
CA ASN A 155 21.63 -3.65 -6.37
C ASN A 155 21.90 -5.09 -5.89
N LEU A 156 21.04 -5.57 -5.01
CA LEU A 156 21.20 -6.91 -4.42
C LEU A 156 21.03 -8.02 -5.45
N HIS A 157 20.28 -7.81 -6.54
CA HIS A 157 20.12 -8.81 -7.60
C HIS A 157 21.50 -9.23 -8.16
N GLU A 158 22.33 -8.29 -8.56
CA GLU A 158 23.66 -8.59 -9.11
C GLU A 158 24.57 -9.27 -8.09
N VAL A 159 24.57 -8.77 -6.86
CA VAL A 159 25.40 -9.35 -5.78
C VAL A 159 25.02 -10.80 -5.51
N MET A 160 23.73 -11.10 -5.42
CA MET A 160 23.25 -12.46 -5.20
C MET A 160 23.52 -13.36 -6.40
N LEU A 161 23.32 -12.85 -7.62
CA LEU A 161 23.54 -13.60 -8.84
C LEU A 161 25.01 -14.04 -8.96
N GLU A 162 25.97 -13.14 -8.69
CA GLU A 162 27.39 -13.48 -8.68
C GLU A 162 27.74 -14.49 -7.59
N ALA A 163 27.20 -14.34 -6.39
CA ALA A 163 27.42 -15.33 -5.31
C ALA A 163 26.90 -16.72 -5.70
N PHE A 164 25.73 -16.81 -6.33
CA PHE A 164 25.21 -18.09 -6.80
C PHE A 164 26.02 -18.70 -7.94
N LYS A 165 26.53 -17.88 -8.86
CA LYS A 165 27.42 -18.34 -9.95
C LYS A 165 28.71 -18.88 -9.39
N GLN A 166 29.33 -18.17 -8.44
CA GLN A 166 30.56 -18.62 -7.79
C GLN A 166 30.34 -19.95 -7.06
N TYR A 167 29.30 -20.04 -6.22
CA TYR A 167 28.96 -21.26 -5.51
C TYR A 167 28.76 -22.44 -6.48
N LYS A 168 28.01 -22.23 -7.57
CA LYS A 168 27.80 -23.26 -8.59
C LYS A 168 29.13 -23.73 -9.20
N ALA A 169 30.00 -22.79 -9.59
CA ALA A 169 31.30 -23.13 -10.18
C ALA A 169 32.20 -23.91 -9.19
N GLU A 170 32.22 -23.55 -7.93
CA GLU A 170 32.98 -24.24 -6.89
C GLU A 170 32.47 -25.66 -6.67
N CYS A 171 31.14 -25.86 -6.67
CA CYS A 171 30.54 -27.18 -6.59
C CYS A 171 30.91 -28.06 -7.82
N GLU A 172 30.80 -27.51 -9.04
CA GLU A 172 31.13 -28.22 -10.29
C GLU A 172 32.62 -28.61 -10.35
N ASN A 173 33.48 -27.73 -9.86
CA ASN A 173 34.94 -27.94 -9.81
C ASN A 173 35.39 -28.73 -8.57
N ARG A 174 34.47 -29.09 -7.66
CA ARG A 174 34.75 -29.78 -6.39
C ARG A 174 35.79 -29.05 -5.50
N THR A 175 35.67 -27.70 -5.46
CA THR A 175 36.50 -26.84 -4.61
C THR A 175 35.74 -26.29 -3.42
N PHE A 176 34.44 -26.54 -3.36
CA PHE A 176 33.57 -26.20 -2.23
C PHE A 176 33.64 -27.25 -1.13
#